data_304f53bdc0eabcedfd814e37412bb048
#
_entry.id   304f53bdc0eabcedfd814e37412bb048
#
_cell.length_a   1.000
_cell.length_b   1.000
_cell.length_c   1.000
_cell.angle_alpha   90.00
_cell.angle_beta   90.00
_cell.angle_gamma   90.00
#
_symmetry.space_group_name_H-M   'P 1'
#
loop_
_entity.id
_entity.type
_entity.pdbx_description
1 polymer ?
#
loop_
_entity_poly.entity_id
_entity_poly.type
_entity_poly.pdbx_seq_one_letter_code
_entity_poly.pdbx_strand_id
1 'polypeptide(L)'
;MPKFETLFSKYDRLVLFDTETTGLIYNRDEIIEFAAVVLEKVDGTPQVVQEYDQLVALSPGGFVPPKIQELTGISTQDLRERGLPKTRVCRDIAEMIQGNTLLLAYNAHFDLSFLFYMLLRDGDPAVLKGKDKLD
;
A
#
# COMPACT_ATOMS: atom_id res chain seq x y z
N MET A 1 -2.11 -9.88 -18.15
CA MET A 1 -1.65 -10.22 -16.81
C MET A 1 -1.44 -11.72 -16.68
N PRO A 2 -0.34 -12.16 -16.09
CA PRO A 2 -0.12 -13.60 -15.87
C PRO A 2 -1.22 -14.20 -14.99
N LYS A 3 -1.45 -15.50 -15.16
CA LYS A 3 -2.38 -16.21 -14.29
C LYS A 3 -1.76 -16.37 -12.90
N PHE A 4 -2.60 -16.35 -11.86
CA PHE A 4 -2.11 -16.47 -10.48
C PHE A 4 -1.38 -17.79 -10.25
N GLU A 5 -1.81 -18.87 -10.85
CA GLU A 5 -1.12 -20.16 -10.73
C GLU A 5 0.33 -20.09 -11.21
N THR A 6 0.57 -19.35 -12.31
CA THR A 6 1.92 -19.16 -12.85
C THR A 6 2.78 -18.33 -11.88
N LEU A 7 2.19 -17.30 -11.27
CA LEU A 7 2.90 -16.47 -10.29
C LEU A 7 3.26 -17.29 -9.06
N PHE A 8 2.38 -18.18 -8.60
CA PHE A 8 2.65 -19.01 -7.44
C PHE A 8 3.65 -20.13 -7.68
N SER A 9 4.10 -20.33 -8.91
CA SER A 9 5.26 -21.19 -9.17
C SER A 9 6.57 -20.51 -8.76
N LYS A 10 6.57 -19.19 -8.61
CA LYS A 10 7.76 -18.40 -8.33
C LYS A 10 7.71 -17.69 -6.97
N TYR A 11 6.52 -17.28 -6.52
CA TYR A 11 6.34 -16.52 -5.30
C TYR A 11 5.46 -17.26 -4.31
N ASP A 12 5.75 -17.10 -3.02
CA ASP A 12 4.94 -17.70 -1.96
C ASP A 12 3.70 -16.85 -1.65
N ARG A 13 3.80 -15.54 -1.94
CA ARG A 13 2.75 -14.58 -1.58
C ARG A 13 2.65 -13.51 -2.65
N LEU A 14 1.42 -13.10 -2.92
CA LEU A 14 1.13 -11.95 -3.78
C LEU A 14 0.42 -10.89 -2.93
N VAL A 15 0.86 -9.64 -3.04
CA VAL A 15 0.18 -8.52 -2.39
C VAL A 15 -0.26 -7.55 -3.47
N LEU A 16 -1.58 -7.43 -3.63
CA LEU A 16 -2.19 -6.48 -4.55
C LEU A 16 -2.59 -5.26 -3.73
N PHE A 17 -2.10 -4.08 -4.09
CA PHE A 17 -2.37 -2.90 -3.30
C PHE A 17 -2.68 -1.68 -4.14
N ASP A 18 -3.34 -0.73 -3.51
CA ASP A 18 -3.73 0.54 -4.10
C ASP A 18 -3.61 1.63 -3.04
N THR A 19 -3.29 2.85 -3.48
CA THR A 19 -3.16 3.98 -2.57
C THR A 19 -4.05 5.13 -3.02
N GLU A 20 -4.58 5.87 -2.05
CA GLU A 20 -5.13 7.20 -2.26
C GLU A 20 -4.17 8.20 -1.65
N THR A 21 -3.95 9.32 -2.32
CA THR A 21 -2.93 10.31 -1.93
C THR A 21 -3.50 11.72 -1.98
N THR A 22 -2.81 12.67 -1.34
CA THR A 22 -3.22 14.07 -1.36
C THR A 22 -2.90 14.77 -2.68
N GLY A 23 -2.15 14.14 -3.58
CA GLY A 23 -1.78 14.72 -4.86
C GLY A 23 -0.88 13.78 -5.65
N LEU A 24 -0.14 14.31 -6.61
CA LEU A 24 0.61 13.51 -7.58
C LEU A 24 2.12 13.49 -7.33
N ILE A 25 2.63 14.24 -6.36
CA ILE A 25 4.07 14.44 -6.15
C ILE A 25 4.54 13.60 -4.96
N TYR A 26 5.15 12.46 -5.21
CA TYR A 26 5.47 11.45 -4.19
C TYR A 26 6.39 11.94 -3.08
N ASN A 27 7.22 12.96 -3.32
CA ASN A 27 8.12 13.51 -2.29
C ASN A 27 7.55 14.75 -1.60
N ARG A 28 6.30 15.10 -1.86
CA ARG A 28 5.58 16.23 -1.26
C ARG A 28 4.22 15.81 -0.71
N ASP A 29 3.48 15.04 -1.51
CA ASP A 29 2.13 14.60 -1.14
C ASP A 29 2.20 13.33 -0.29
N GLU A 30 1.08 12.96 0.34
CA GLU A 30 1.05 11.88 1.31
C GLU A 30 0.01 10.83 0.94
N ILE A 31 0.28 9.59 1.31
CA ILE A 31 -0.73 8.52 1.27
C ILE A 31 -1.77 8.81 2.35
N ILE A 32 -3.04 8.74 1.99
CA ILE A 32 -4.16 8.93 2.91
C ILE A 32 -5.01 7.67 3.06
N GLU A 33 -4.85 6.71 2.17
CA GLU A 33 -5.44 5.38 2.31
C GLU A 33 -4.51 4.35 1.68
N PHE A 34 -4.34 3.22 2.36
CA PHE A 34 -3.61 2.07 1.84
C PHE A 34 -4.53 0.86 1.94
N ALA A 35 -4.83 0.27 0.78
CA ALA A 35 -5.67 -0.91 0.69
C ALA A 35 -4.90 -2.04 0.02
N ALA A 36 -4.99 -3.25 0.56
CA ALA A 36 -4.29 -4.40 0.02
C ALA A 36 -5.05 -5.69 0.22
N VAL A 37 -4.80 -6.63 -0.69
CA VAL A 37 -5.28 -7.99 -0.60
C VAL A 37 -4.06 -8.90 -0.69
N VAL A 38 -3.94 -9.82 0.26
CA VAL A 38 -2.84 -10.78 0.31
C VAL A 38 -3.35 -12.14 -0.14
N LEU A 39 -2.70 -12.71 -1.13
CA LEU A 39 -3.00 -14.03 -1.66
C LEU A 39 -1.85 -14.99 -1.34
N GLU A 40 -2.22 -16.20 -0.92
CA GLU A 40 -1.27 -17.32 -0.77
C GLU A 40 -1.90 -18.57 -1.36
N LYS A 41 -1.05 -19.54 -1.69
CA LYS A 41 -1.53 -20.82 -2.16
C LYS A 41 -1.86 -21.69 -0.96
N VAL A 42 -3.13 -22.08 -0.85
CA VAL A 42 -3.64 -22.92 0.24
C VAL A 42 -4.20 -24.19 -0.38
N ASP A 43 -3.64 -25.34 0.02
CA ASP A 43 -4.05 -26.64 -0.51
C ASP A 43 -4.05 -26.67 -2.05
N GLY A 44 -3.03 -26.07 -2.66
CA GLY A 44 -2.88 -26.03 -4.12
C GLY A 44 -3.69 -24.95 -4.82
N THR A 45 -4.47 -24.13 -4.12
CA THR A 45 -5.38 -23.13 -4.69
C THR A 45 -5.03 -21.73 -4.17
N PRO A 46 -4.93 -20.72 -5.06
CA PRO A 46 -4.76 -19.34 -4.62
C PRO A 46 -5.96 -18.87 -3.80
N GLN A 47 -5.70 -18.31 -2.62
CA GLN A 47 -6.75 -17.83 -1.72
C GLN A 47 -6.36 -16.51 -1.08
N VAL A 48 -7.37 -15.67 -0.80
CA VAL A 48 -7.20 -14.45 -0.02
C VAL A 48 -7.01 -14.85 1.44
N VAL A 49 -5.84 -14.53 2.00
CA VAL A 49 -5.54 -14.84 3.39
C VAL A 49 -5.58 -13.61 4.28
N GLN A 50 -5.57 -12.42 3.70
CA GLN A 50 -5.67 -11.17 4.45
C GLN A 50 -6.25 -10.07 3.56
N GLU A 51 -7.10 -9.24 4.14
CA GLU A 51 -7.54 -7.98 3.54
C GLU A 51 -7.14 -6.85 4.48
N TYR A 52 -6.66 -5.75 3.90
CA TYR A 52 -6.20 -4.60 4.66
C TYR A 52 -6.73 -3.34 3.99
N ASP A 53 -7.34 -2.45 4.75
CA ASP A 53 -7.80 -1.17 4.23
C ASP A 53 -7.82 -0.17 5.38
N GLN A 54 -6.87 0.78 5.35
CA GLN A 54 -6.71 1.73 6.44
C GLN A 54 -6.53 3.15 5.90
N LEU A 55 -7.24 4.07 6.51
CA LEU A 55 -6.94 5.49 6.37
C LEU A 55 -5.64 5.79 7.13
N VAL A 56 -4.85 6.70 6.58
CA VAL A 56 -3.53 7.05 7.10
C VAL A 56 -3.54 8.50 7.57
N ALA A 57 -3.13 8.74 8.80
CA ALA A 57 -3.09 10.08 9.38
C ALA A 57 -2.11 10.97 8.61
N LEU A 58 -2.49 12.24 8.43
CA LEU A 58 -1.63 13.24 7.80
C LEU A 58 -0.53 13.71 8.75
N SER A 59 0.55 14.21 8.17
CA SER A 59 1.57 14.95 8.91
C SER A 59 0.98 16.22 9.52
N PRO A 60 1.59 16.76 10.59
CA PRO A 60 1.08 18.00 11.22
C PRO A 60 0.93 19.13 10.19
N GLY A 61 -0.22 19.79 10.22
CA GLY A 61 -0.54 20.86 9.29
C GLY A 61 -1.02 20.41 7.91
N GLY A 62 -1.05 19.09 7.67
CA GLY A 62 -1.53 18.55 6.41
C GLY A 62 -3.04 18.65 6.26
N PHE A 63 -3.52 18.61 5.03
CA PHE A 63 -4.94 18.62 4.74
C PHE A 63 -5.20 17.90 3.42
N VAL A 64 -6.43 17.45 3.24
CA VAL A 64 -6.87 16.85 1.97
C VAL A 64 -7.38 17.99 1.09
N PRO A 65 -6.77 18.24 -0.09
CA PRO A 65 -7.30 19.27 -1.00
C PRO A 65 -8.75 18.97 -1.39
N PRO A 66 -9.59 20.00 -1.59
CA PRO A 66 -11.00 19.79 -1.92
C PRO A 66 -11.23 18.88 -3.12
N LYS A 67 -10.41 18.99 -4.15
CA LYS A 67 -10.54 18.14 -5.33
C LYS A 67 -10.25 16.68 -5.01
N ILE A 68 -9.27 16.41 -4.16
CA ILE A 68 -8.94 15.04 -3.74
C ILE A 68 -10.09 14.49 -2.88
N GLN A 69 -10.65 15.29 -2.00
CA GLN A 69 -11.83 14.86 -1.23
C GLN A 69 -12.99 14.50 -2.15
N GLU A 70 -13.21 15.28 -3.20
CA GLU A 70 -14.25 15.01 -4.19
C GLU A 70 -13.99 13.67 -4.90
N LEU A 71 -12.74 13.41 -5.30
CA LEU A 71 -12.37 12.21 -6.05
C LEU A 71 -12.37 10.95 -5.18
N THR A 72 -11.90 11.05 -3.94
CA THR A 72 -11.70 9.88 -3.07
C THR A 72 -12.81 9.67 -2.06
N GLY A 73 -13.58 10.71 -1.76
CA GLY A 73 -14.56 10.67 -0.67
C GLY A 73 -13.94 10.78 0.72
N ILE A 74 -12.63 11.01 0.82
CA ILE A 74 -11.91 11.09 2.09
C ILE A 74 -11.69 12.54 2.45
N SER A 75 -12.16 12.95 3.64
CA SER A 75 -11.98 14.31 4.15
C SER A 75 -10.80 14.41 5.12
N THR A 76 -10.33 15.62 5.35
CA THR A 76 -9.32 15.87 6.40
C THR A 76 -9.85 15.41 7.76
N GLN A 77 -11.14 15.62 8.02
CA GLN A 77 -11.76 15.20 9.26
C GLN A 77 -11.75 13.67 9.43
N ASP A 78 -12.03 12.94 8.33
CA ASP A 78 -11.95 11.47 8.34
C ASP A 78 -10.57 11.00 8.81
N LEU A 79 -9.52 11.63 8.31
CA LEU A 79 -8.15 11.23 8.65
C LEU A 79 -7.79 11.58 10.09
N ARG A 80 -8.34 12.68 10.63
CA ARG A 80 -8.15 13.03 12.04
C ARG A 80 -8.84 12.04 12.97
N GLU A 81 -10.02 11.58 12.60
CA GLU A 81 -10.81 10.68 13.45
C GLU A 81 -10.42 9.23 13.30
N ARG A 82 -10.08 8.78 12.09
CA ARG A 82 -9.91 7.36 11.78
C ARG A 82 -8.56 6.99 11.20
N GLY A 83 -7.70 7.97 10.90
CA GLY A 83 -6.39 7.71 10.33
C GLY A 83 -5.45 7.05 11.32
N LEU A 84 -4.82 5.96 10.91
CA LEU A 84 -3.77 5.34 11.70
C LEU A 84 -2.45 6.11 11.54
N PRO A 85 -1.61 6.15 12.58
CA PRO A 85 -0.27 6.72 12.44
C PRO A 85 0.51 6.06 11.31
N LYS A 86 1.29 6.83 10.57
CA LYS A 86 2.11 6.31 9.47
C LYS A 86 3.06 5.21 9.92
N THR A 87 3.63 5.35 11.11
CA THR A 87 4.53 4.35 11.66
C THR A 87 3.84 3.00 11.85
N ARG A 88 2.57 3.02 12.26
CA ARG A 88 1.78 1.80 12.40
C ARG A 88 1.49 1.17 11.05
N VAL A 89 1.09 1.98 10.06
CA VAL A 89 0.80 1.49 8.71
C VAL A 89 2.07 0.92 8.08
N CYS A 90 3.20 1.58 8.24
CA CYS A 90 4.49 1.08 7.74
C CYS A 90 4.85 -0.28 8.34
N ARG A 91 4.60 -0.47 9.64
CA ARG A 91 4.85 -1.74 10.31
C ARG A 91 3.92 -2.83 9.78
N ASP A 92 2.63 -2.51 9.62
CA ASP A 92 1.67 -3.46 9.07
C ASP A 92 2.05 -3.89 7.65
N ILE A 93 2.49 -2.94 6.81
CA ILE A 93 2.94 -3.23 5.45
C ILE A 93 4.18 -4.12 5.47
N ALA A 94 5.16 -3.82 6.33
CA ALA A 94 6.37 -4.62 6.44
C ALA A 94 6.06 -6.09 6.76
N GLU A 95 5.12 -6.34 7.65
CA GLU A 95 4.69 -7.69 7.98
C GLU A 95 3.98 -8.36 6.78
N MET A 96 3.14 -7.59 6.07
CA MET A 96 2.35 -8.09 4.96
C MET A 96 3.21 -8.55 3.78
N ILE A 97 4.31 -7.83 3.49
CA ILE A 97 5.14 -8.06 2.31
C ILE A 97 6.42 -8.86 2.60
N GLN A 98 6.58 -9.38 3.82
CA GLN A 98 7.81 -10.13 4.15
C GLN A 98 7.95 -11.42 3.34
N GLY A 99 9.19 -11.90 3.19
CA GLY A 99 9.47 -13.16 2.51
C GLY A 99 9.43 -13.05 0.98
N ASN A 100 9.21 -14.18 0.32
CA ASN A 100 9.19 -14.28 -1.14
C ASN A 100 7.83 -13.80 -1.68
N THR A 101 7.69 -12.49 -1.78
CA THR A 101 6.44 -11.81 -2.09
C THR A 101 6.56 -10.99 -3.36
N LEU A 102 5.57 -11.11 -4.25
CA LEU A 102 5.43 -10.24 -5.42
C LEU A 102 4.45 -9.12 -5.08
N LEU A 103 4.84 -7.89 -5.37
CA LEU A 103 3.98 -6.71 -5.21
C LEU A 103 3.30 -6.37 -6.53
N LEU A 104 1.97 -6.23 -6.50
CA LEU A 104 1.19 -5.86 -7.68
C LEU A 104 0.38 -4.60 -7.37
N ALA A 105 0.38 -3.67 -8.33
CA ALA A 105 -0.43 -2.47 -8.23
C ALA A 105 -0.89 -2.07 -9.63
N TYR A 106 -2.07 -1.45 -9.71
CA TYR A 106 -2.61 -1.00 -11.00
C TYR A 106 -1.69 0.03 -11.67
N ASN A 107 -1.14 0.94 -10.87
CA ASN A 107 -0.16 1.92 -11.34
C ASN A 107 1.08 1.83 -10.47
N ALA A 108 1.85 0.74 -10.66
CA ALA A 108 2.92 0.36 -9.76
C ALA A 108 3.97 1.45 -9.55
N HIS A 109 4.36 2.16 -10.61
CA HIS A 109 5.35 3.23 -10.47
C HIS A 109 4.86 4.32 -9.51
N PHE A 110 3.62 4.74 -9.66
CA PHE A 110 3.01 5.75 -8.80
C PHE A 110 2.88 5.26 -7.35
N ASP A 111 2.22 4.13 -7.17
CA ASP A 111 1.95 3.59 -5.83
C ASP A 111 3.23 3.24 -5.08
N LEU A 112 4.21 2.65 -5.77
CA LEU A 112 5.48 2.28 -5.16
C LEU A 112 6.33 3.49 -4.80
N SER A 113 6.28 4.55 -5.59
CA SER A 113 7.00 5.79 -5.26
C SER A 113 6.48 6.40 -3.97
N PHE A 114 5.16 6.48 -3.81
CA PHE A 114 4.54 6.96 -2.58
C PHE A 114 4.83 6.05 -1.40
N LEU A 115 4.74 4.74 -1.60
CA LEU A 115 5.05 3.76 -0.55
C LEU A 115 6.51 3.87 -0.10
N PHE A 116 7.45 3.96 -1.05
CA PHE A 116 8.87 4.12 -0.74
C PHE A 116 9.11 5.35 0.14
N TYR A 117 8.54 6.49 -0.22
CA TYR A 117 8.74 7.72 0.55
C TYR A 117 8.09 7.68 1.92
N MET A 118 6.93 7.03 2.06
CA MET A 118 6.33 6.84 3.38
C MET A 118 7.23 5.95 4.25
N LEU A 119 7.74 4.86 3.71
CA LEU A 119 8.66 3.98 4.43
C LEU A 119 9.97 4.68 4.77
N LEU A 120 10.47 5.53 3.89
CA LEU A 120 11.70 6.28 4.13
C LEU A 120 11.58 7.21 5.34
N ARG A 121 10.41 7.84 5.50
CA ARG A 121 10.17 8.81 6.58
C ARG A 121 9.69 8.15 7.87
N ASP A 122 8.85 7.14 7.79
CA ASP A 122 8.08 6.63 8.93
C ASP A 122 8.26 5.13 9.17
N GLY A 123 9.08 4.46 8.38
CA GLY A 123 9.32 3.02 8.50
C GLY A 123 10.72 2.66 8.07
N ASP A 124 10.87 1.49 7.44
CA ASP A 124 12.14 0.99 6.94
C ASP A 124 12.00 0.69 5.44
N PRO A 125 12.60 1.52 4.57
CA PRO A 125 12.50 1.29 3.12
C PRO A 125 13.21 0.00 2.68
N ALA A 126 14.09 -0.57 3.49
CA ALA A 126 14.77 -1.81 3.17
C ALA A 126 13.81 -3.00 3.01
N VAL A 127 12.58 -2.91 3.54
CA VAL A 127 11.58 -3.96 3.35
C VAL A 127 11.18 -4.14 1.89
N LEU A 128 11.40 -3.12 1.05
CA LEU A 128 11.15 -3.20 -0.40
C LEU A 128 12.33 -3.77 -1.18
N LYS A 129 13.50 -3.89 -0.55
CA LYS A 129 14.71 -4.33 -1.25
C LYS A 129 14.57 -5.77 -1.71
N GLY A 130 14.85 -6.00 -3.00
CA GLY A 130 14.77 -7.33 -3.58
C GLY A 130 13.36 -7.82 -3.87
N LYS A 131 12.33 -7.02 -3.60
CA LYS A 131 10.97 -7.39 -3.95
C LYS A 131 10.70 -7.17 -5.43
N ASP A 132 10.16 -8.18 -6.10
CA ASP A 132 9.70 -8.03 -7.47
C ASP A 132 8.36 -7.31 -7.48
N LYS A 133 8.10 -6.58 -8.58
CA LYS A 133 6.93 -5.73 -8.71
C LYS A 133 6.31 -5.90 -10.08
N LEU A 134 4.99 -5.84 -10.15
CA LEU A 134 4.23 -6.02 -11.38
C LEU A 134 3.05 -5.06 -11.40
N ASP A 135 2.78 -4.49 -12.57
CA ASP A 135 1.59 -3.67 -12.81
C ASP A 135 0.34 -4.52 -13.01
#